data_1d0b11ae3ae1df00cc55b845f81c82d2
#
_entry.id   1d0b11ae3ae1df00cc55b845f81c82d2
#
_cell.length_a   1.000
_cell.length_b   1.000
_cell.length_c   1.000
_cell.angle_alpha   90.00
_cell.angle_beta   90.00
_cell.angle_gamma   90.00
#
_symmetry.space_group_name_H-M   'P 1'
#
loop_
_entity.id
_entity.type
_entity.pdbx_description
1 polymer ?
#
loop_
_entity_poly.entity_id
_entity_poly.type
_entity_poly.pdbx_seq_one_letter_code
_entity_poly.pdbx_strand_id
1 'polypeptide(L)'
;MLDVAKESLAVICDALQILGDEHAIYGFSGAGRDGVELYVAKDFAEAPSARTWARLAAMQPRSYTRMGPAIRHATARLKRVAARTRFLVVVSDGYPQDRDYGPSRGDATYGVADTAKALEEAERRGIVTFCITVDPAGHDYLGVMCPGERYAVIDDVTALPEELPKLYRALDVHIATSGRRLRG
;
A
#
# COMPACT_ATOMS: atom_id res chain seq x y z
N MET A 1 -0.40 7.23 -15.18
CA MET A 1 -0.61 6.83 -13.77
C MET A 1 0.56 6.01 -13.20
N LEU A 2 0.89 4.84 -13.71
CA LEU A 2 1.99 4.03 -13.16
C LEU A 2 3.34 4.78 -13.12
N ASP A 3 3.69 5.59 -14.12
CA ASP A 3 4.96 6.31 -14.13
C ASP A 3 5.02 7.39 -13.05
N VAL A 4 3.93 8.12 -12.83
CA VAL A 4 3.83 9.08 -11.71
C VAL A 4 3.90 8.38 -10.36
N ALA A 5 3.27 7.21 -10.22
CA ALA A 5 3.40 6.40 -9.01
C ALA A 5 4.85 5.94 -8.77
N LYS A 6 5.59 5.56 -9.82
CA LYS A 6 7.03 5.23 -9.72
C LYS A 6 7.87 6.43 -9.28
N GLU A 7 7.62 7.61 -9.84
CA GLU A 7 8.29 8.86 -9.44
C GLU A 7 8.00 9.18 -7.97
N SER A 8 6.74 9.08 -7.55
CA SER A 8 6.32 9.30 -6.16
C SER A 8 6.99 8.32 -5.20
N LEU A 9 7.06 7.03 -5.58
CA LEU A 9 7.75 6.01 -4.79
C LEU A 9 9.25 6.26 -4.71
N ALA A 10 9.88 6.81 -5.73
CA ALA A 10 11.29 7.20 -5.69
C ALA A 10 11.50 8.35 -4.69
N VAL A 11 10.68 9.40 -4.75
CA VAL A 11 10.74 10.55 -3.83
C VAL A 11 10.55 10.11 -2.37
N ILE A 12 9.55 9.27 -2.09
CA ILE A 12 9.33 8.81 -0.71
C ILE A 12 10.43 7.86 -0.23
N CYS A 13 10.98 7.03 -1.12
CA CYS A 13 12.11 6.16 -0.81
C CYS A 13 13.33 6.96 -0.38
N ASP A 14 13.67 8.04 -1.09
CA ASP A 14 14.76 8.94 -0.73
C ASP A 14 14.49 9.64 0.62
N ALA A 15 13.27 10.09 0.85
CA ALA A 15 12.88 10.71 2.12
C ALA A 15 13.02 9.73 3.30
N LEU A 16 12.55 8.49 3.16
CA LEU A 16 12.66 7.44 4.18
C LEU A 16 14.13 7.05 4.43
N GLN A 17 14.96 7.04 3.39
CA GLN A 17 16.39 6.79 3.53
C GLN A 17 17.08 7.89 4.35
N ILE A 18 16.72 9.16 4.13
CA ILE A 18 17.25 10.30 4.89
C ILE A 18 16.83 10.22 6.36
N LEU A 19 15.59 9.78 6.63
CA LEU A 19 15.06 9.60 7.98
C LEU A 19 15.65 8.37 8.69
N GLY A 20 16.30 7.47 7.96
CA GLY A 20 16.82 6.22 8.49
C GLY A 20 15.75 5.15 8.71
N ASP A 21 14.58 5.29 8.09
CA ASP A 21 13.48 4.34 8.20
C ASP A 21 13.66 3.15 7.25
N GLU A 22 13.64 1.94 7.80
CA GLU A 22 13.64 0.73 7.00
C GLU A 22 12.36 0.62 6.19
N HIS A 23 12.49 0.48 4.88
CA HIS A 23 11.34 0.42 3.98
C HIS A 23 11.53 -0.59 2.84
N ALA A 24 10.42 -1.04 2.28
CA ALA A 24 10.38 -1.91 1.10
C ALA A 24 9.35 -1.40 0.10
N ILE A 25 9.55 -1.69 -1.18
CA ILE A 25 8.65 -1.33 -2.26
C ILE A 25 8.29 -2.60 -3.03
N TYR A 26 7.01 -2.90 -3.07
CA TYR A 26 6.45 -4.04 -3.78
C TYR A 26 5.38 -3.58 -4.77
N GLY A 27 5.45 -4.09 -6.00
CA GLY A 27 4.32 -4.07 -6.91
C GLY A 27 3.53 -5.37 -6.80
N PHE A 28 2.28 -5.35 -7.16
CA PHE A 28 1.44 -6.55 -7.18
C PHE A 28 0.54 -6.60 -8.40
N SER A 29 0.15 -7.81 -8.78
CA SER A 29 -0.83 -8.07 -9.84
C SER A 29 -1.56 -9.38 -9.55
N GLY A 30 -2.77 -9.53 -10.08
CA GLY A 30 -3.55 -10.76 -9.99
C GLY A 30 -3.98 -11.25 -11.37
N ALA A 31 -4.05 -12.56 -11.55
CA ALA A 31 -4.64 -13.22 -12.72
C ALA A 31 -5.35 -14.50 -12.28
N GLY A 32 -6.44 -14.33 -11.54
CA GLY A 32 -7.16 -15.40 -10.88
C GLY A 32 -6.54 -15.79 -9.54
N ARG A 33 -7.14 -16.81 -8.92
CA ARG A 33 -6.77 -17.25 -7.56
C ARG A 33 -5.32 -17.72 -7.45
N ASP A 34 -4.82 -18.40 -8.49
CA ASP A 34 -3.50 -19.04 -8.47
C ASP A 34 -2.41 -18.14 -9.09
N GLY A 35 -2.79 -17.01 -9.69
CA GLY A 35 -1.89 -16.13 -10.42
C GLY A 35 -1.65 -14.80 -9.70
N VAL A 36 -1.49 -14.80 -8.37
CA VAL A 36 -1.14 -13.58 -7.62
C VAL A 36 0.37 -13.42 -7.58
N GLU A 37 0.85 -12.35 -8.16
CA GLU A 37 2.28 -12.04 -8.27
C GLU A 37 2.64 -10.83 -7.40
N LEU A 38 3.80 -10.90 -6.76
CA LEU A 38 4.40 -9.79 -6.03
C LEU A 38 5.78 -9.48 -6.59
N TYR A 39 5.98 -8.26 -7.03
CA TYR A 39 7.23 -7.76 -7.61
C TYR A 39 8.02 -7.01 -6.56
N VAL A 40 9.26 -7.41 -6.31
CA VAL A 40 10.13 -6.74 -5.36
C VAL A 40 10.98 -5.70 -6.08
N ALA A 41 10.63 -4.41 -5.95
CA ALA A 41 11.51 -3.32 -6.39
C ALA A 41 12.63 -3.09 -5.38
N LYS A 42 12.29 -3.05 -4.09
CA LYS A 42 13.21 -2.93 -2.96
C LYS A 42 12.74 -3.80 -1.80
N ASP A 43 13.62 -4.55 -1.20
CA ASP A 43 13.32 -5.25 0.07
C ASP A 43 13.90 -4.49 1.27
N PHE A 44 13.44 -4.82 2.50
CA PHE A 44 13.92 -4.21 3.75
C PHE A 44 15.43 -4.35 3.93
N ALA A 45 16.00 -5.49 3.61
CA ALA A 45 17.43 -5.78 3.74
C ALA A 45 18.33 -5.07 2.72
N GLU A 46 17.74 -4.33 1.76
CA GLU A 46 18.49 -3.66 0.68
C GLU A 46 18.55 -2.15 0.93
N ALA A 47 19.73 -1.53 0.78
CA ALA A 47 19.80 -0.08 0.59
C ALA A 47 19.33 0.30 -0.83
N PRO A 48 18.72 1.49 -1.02
CA PRO A 48 18.40 1.99 -2.36
C PRO A 48 19.66 2.03 -3.26
N SER A 49 19.51 1.61 -4.50
CA SER A 49 20.63 1.49 -5.43
C SER A 49 20.15 1.62 -6.88
N ALA A 50 21.07 1.73 -7.84
CA ALA A 50 20.72 1.71 -9.26
C ALA A 50 19.87 0.49 -9.63
N ARG A 51 20.07 -0.65 -8.97
CA ARG A 51 19.24 -1.86 -9.15
C ARG A 51 17.81 -1.67 -8.66
N THR A 52 17.62 -0.97 -7.56
CA THR A 52 16.28 -0.62 -7.04
C THR A 52 15.51 0.21 -8.06
N TRP A 53 16.15 1.23 -8.58
CA TRP A 53 15.55 2.12 -9.58
C TRP A 53 15.27 1.41 -10.91
N ALA A 54 16.17 0.55 -11.35
CA ALA A 54 15.96 -0.27 -12.55
C ALA A 54 14.76 -1.22 -12.38
N ARG A 55 14.61 -1.87 -11.22
CA ARG A 55 13.46 -2.74 -10.92
C ARG A 55 12.15 -1.94 -10.87
N LEU A 56 12.16 -0.77 -10.22
CA LEU A 56 10.99 0.10 -10.15
C LEU A 56 10.58 0.59 -11.55
N ALA A 57 11.54 1.05 -12.36
CA ALA A 57 11.29 1.47 -13.73
C ALA A 57 10.75 0.35 -14.62
N ALA A 58 11.21 -0.89 -14.40
CA ALA A 58 10.80 -2.07 -15.15
C ALA A 58 9.37 -2.56 -14.81
N MET A 59 8.74 -2.05 -13.76
CA MET A 59 7.35 -2.39 -13.46
C MET A 59 6.43 -1.93 -14.59
N GLN A 60 5.55 -2.82 -15.03
CA GLN A 60 4.58 -2.59 -16.09
C GLN A 60 3.18 -2.91 -15.60
N PRO A 61 2.14 -2.22 -16.11
CA PRO A 61 0.76 -2.63 -15.87
C PRO A 61 0.57 -4.07 -16.33
N ARG A 62 -0.11 -4.86 -15.51
CA ARG A 62 -0.42 -6.24 -15.84
C ARG A 62 -1.92 -6.51 -15.79
N SER A 63 -2.37 -7.60 -15.17
CA SER A 63 -3.74 -8.07 -15.28
C SER A 63 -4.71 -7.34 -14.35
N TYR A 64 -4.90 -7.88 -13.13
CA TYR A 64 -5.96 -7.42 -12.22
C TYR A 64 -5.40 -6.96 -10.88
N THR A 65 -6.26 -6.31 -10.08
CA THR A 65 -5.92 -5.67 -8.81
C THR A 65 -6.41 -6.54 -7.63
N ARG A 66 -5.80 -7.70 -7.42
CA ARG A 66 -6.12 -8.60 -6.31
C ARG A 66 -5.36 -8.19 -5.05
N MET A 67 -5.89 -7.20 -4.33
CA MET A 67 -5.22 -6.55 -3.19
C MET A 67 -5.08 -7.43 -1.95
N GLY A 68 -6.11 -8.17 -1.58
CA GLY A 68 -6.14 -8.92 -0.31
C GLY A 68 -4.93 -9.84 -0.10
N PRO A 69 -4.60 -10.75 -1.03
CA PRO A 69 -3.40 -11.58 -0.95
C PRO A 69 -2.08 -10.78 -0.90
N ALA A 70 -1.98 -9.70 -1.67
CA ALA A 70 -0.80 -8.84 -1.68
C ALA A 70 -0.58 -8.17 -0.31
N ILE A 71 -1.64 -7.63 0.29
CA ILE A 71 -1.63 -7.03 1.64
C ILE A 71 -1.20 -8.07 2.70
N ARG A 72 -1.76 -9.29 2.65
CA ARG A 72 -1.38 -10.36 3.58
C ARG A 72 0.07 -10.76 3.43
N HIS A 73 0.58 -10.81 2.20
CA HIS A 73 1.99 -11.11 1.95
C HIS A 73 2.91 -9.98 2.48
N ALA A 74 2.62 -8.72 2.15
CA ALA A 74 3.36 -7.56 2.66
C ALA A 74 3.33 -7.50 4.19
N THR A 75 2.17 -7.77 4.80
CA THR A 75 1.99 -7.89 6.26
C THR A 75 2.91 -8.95 6.87
N ALA A 76 3.01 -10.12 6.25
CA ALA A 76 3.86 -11.21 6.73
C ALA A 76 5.35 -10.84 6.65
N ARG A 77 5.77 -10.10 5.63
CA ARG A 77 7.14 -9.60 5.51
C ARG A 77 7.43 -8.50 6.53
N LEU A 78 6.55 -7.49 6.61
CA LEU A 78 6.70 -6.35 7.51
C LEU A 78 6.72 -6.77 8.99
N LYS A 79 6.00 -7.82 9.35
CA LYS A 79 6.03 -8.38 10.72
C LYS A 79 7.40 -8.89 11.15
N ARG A 80 8.27 -9.26 10.22
CA ARG A 80 9.63 -9.76 10.51
C ARG A 80 10.63 -8.63 10.76
N VAL A 81 10.27 -7.39 10.42
CA VAL A 81 11.12 -6.22 10.63
C VAL A 81 11.06 -5.82 12.11
N ALA A 82 12.22 -5.62 12.72
CA ALA A 82 12.34 -5.18 14.11
C ALA A 82 12.11 -3.66 14.21
N ALA A 83 10.87 -3.22 14.21
CA ALA A 83 10.49 -1.82 14.29
C ALA A 83 9.46 -1.59 15.39
N ARG A 84 9.51 -0.41 16.02
CA ARG A 84 8.53 0.02 17.03
C ARG A 84 7.17 0.29 16.41
N THR A 85 7.16 0.93 15.27
CA THR A 85 5.96 1.26 14.48
C THR A 85 6.14 0.66 13.09
N ARG A 86 5.08 0.11 12.53
CA ARG A 86 5.07 -0.48 11.21
C ARG A 86 3.93 0.11 10.41
N PHE A 87 4.23 0.57 9.21
CA PHE A 87 3.24 1.12 8.27
C PHE A 87 3.13 0.25 7.03
N LEU A 88 1.93 0.08 6.55
CA LEU A 88 1.63 -0.50 5.25
C LEU A 88 0.81 0.49 4.44
N VAL A 89 1.41 1.08 3.42
CA VAL A 89 0.74 1.98 2.48
C VAL A 89 0.42 1.22 1.21
N VAL A 90 -0.85 1.23 0.81
CA VAL A 90 -1.34 0.65 -0.45
C VAL A 90 -1.65 1.79 -1.40
N VAL A 91 -1.02 1.80 -2.57
CA VAL A 91 -1.29 2.78 -3.64
C VAL A 91 -1.92 2.03 -4.82
N SER A 92 -3.08 2.47 -5.27
CA SER A 92 -3.82 1.85 -6.38
C SER A 92 -4.51 2.92 -7.22
N ASP A 93 -4.73 2.61 -8.49
CA ASP A 93 -5.49 3.42 -9.44
C ASP A 93 -6.94 2.97 -9.61
N GLY A 94 -7.39 2.11 -8.71
CA GLY A 94 -8.77 1.62 -8.77
C GLY A 94 -9.04 0.51 -7.76
N TYR A 95 -10.07 -0.08 -8.00
CA TYR A 95 -10.91 -1.02 -7.31
C TYR A 95 -10.26 -2.41 -7.18
N PRO A 96 -10.36 -3.08 -6.04
CA PRO A 96 -9.89 -4.46 -5.92
C PRO A 96 -10.77 -5.41 -6.73
N GLN A 97 -10.28 -5.82 -7.89
CA GLN A 97 -11.02 -6.68 -8.82
C GLN A 97 -10.15 -7.76 -9.47
N ASP A 98 -10.78 -8.88 -9.81
CA ASP A 98 -10.20 -9.95 -10.62
C ASP A 98 -11.34 -10.77 -11.25
N ARG A 99 -11.04 -11.54 -12.28
CA ARG A 99 -12.04 -12.35 -13.03
C ARG A 99 -12.75 -13.42 -12.19
N ASP A 100 -12.12 -13.89 -11.10
CA ASP A 100 -12.63 -14.91 -10.18
C ASP A 100 -12.55 -14.46 -8.70
N TYR A 101 -12.67 -13.16 -8.48
CA TYR A 101 -12.61 -12.56 -7.16
C TYR A 101 -14.02 -12.43 -6.59
N GLY A 102 -14.63 -13.58 -6.28
CA GLY A 102 -15.97 -13.68 -5.72
C GLY A 102 -16.81 -14.76 -6.38
N PRO A 103 -18.03 -14.99 -5.90
CA PRO A 103 -18.94 -16.01 -6.41
C PRO A 103 -19.49 -15.68 -7.79
N SER A 104 -19.54 -14.40 -8.17
CA SER A 104 -20.03 -13.92 -9.45
C SER A 104 -18.95 -13.12 -10.19
N ARG A 105 -18.85 -13.35 -11.49
CA ARG A 105 -17.88 -12.63 -12.33
C ARG A 105 -18.22 -11.15 -12.34
N GLY A 106 -17.26 -10.30 -11.95
CA GLY A 106 -17.44 -8.84 -11.88
C GLY A 106 -18.09 -8.33 -10.58
N ASP A 107 -18.29 -9.20 -9.59
CA ASP A 107 -18.75 -8.78 -8.26
C ASP A 107 -17.56 -8.17 -7.49
N ALA A 108 -17.52 -6.86 -7.52
CA ALA A 108 -16.51 -6.10 -6.83
C ALA A 108 -16.65 -6.12 -5.30
N THR A 109 -17.83 -6.42 -4.80
CA THR A 109 -18.15 -6.45 -3.36
C THR A 109 -17.23 -7.42 -2.62
N TYR A 110 -16.95 -8.58 -3.22
CA TYR A 110 -16.04 -9.56 -2.64
C TYR A 110 -14.59 -9.06 -2.58
N GLY A 111 -14.12 -8.39 -3.63
CA GLY A 111 -12.76 -7.82 -3.67
C GLY A 111 -12.57 -6.76 -2.58
N VAL A 112 -13.55 -5.87 -2.40
CA VAL A 112 -13.58 -4.88 -1.32
C VAL A 112 -13.60 -5.56 0.04
N ALA A 113 -14.46 -6.55 0.26
CA ALA A 113 -14.58 -7.25 1.54
C ALA A 113 -13.30 -8.04 1.90
N ASP A 114 -12.68 -8.75 0.93
CA ASP A 114 -11.41 -9.46 1.17
C ASP A 114 -10.25 -8.49 1.44
N THR A 115 -10.23 -7.35 0.76
CA THR A 115 -9.23 -6.30 1.00
C THR A 115 -9.41 -5.67 2.38
N ALA A 116 -10.65 -5.30 2.75
CA ALA A 116 -10.97 -4.81 4.10
C ALA A 116 -10.52 -5.80 5.17
N LYS A 117 -10.80 -7.10 4.96
CA LYS A 117 -10.38 -8.16 5.87
C LYS A 117 -8.86 -8.27 5.97
N ALA A 118 -8.14 -8.15 4.86
CA ALA A 118 -6.67 -8.18 4.87
C ALA A 118 -6.06 -6.98 5.61
N LEU A 119 -6.64 -5.79 5.47
CA LEU A 119 -6.24 -4.59 6.21
C LEU A 119 -6.50 -4.75 7.72
N GLU A 120 -7.69 -5.24 8.10
CA GLU A 120 -8.03 -5.54 9.50
C GLU A 120 -7.07 -6.58 10.11
N GLU A 121 -6.68 -7.62 9.35
CA GLU A 121 -5.71 -8.62 9.78
C GLU A 121 -4.32 -8.02 10.00
N ALA A 122 -3.90 -7.04 9.19
CA ALA A 122 -2.65 -6.31 9.36
C ALA A 122 -2.68 -5.47 10.65
N GLU A 123 -3.79 -4.76 10.90
CA GLU A 123 -3.96 -3.93 12.09
C GLU A 123 -3.97 -4.74 13.38
N ARG A 124 -4.64 -5.89 13.39
CA ARG A 124 -4.59 -6.81 14.54
C ARG A 124 -3.17 -7.32 14.84
N ARG A 125 -2.26 -7.22 13.89
CA ARG A 125 -0.83 -7.54 14.06
C ARG A 125 0.03 -6.32 14.41
N GLY A 126 -0.59 -5.17 14.73
CA GLY A 126 0.08 -3.94 15.12
C GLY A 126 0.73 -3.20 13.95
N ILE A 127 0.20 -3.37 12.74
CA ILE A 127 0.63 -2.64 11.55
C ILE A 127 -0.42 -1.57 11.25
N VAL A 128 -0.01 -0.33 11.12
CA VAL A 128 -0.89 0.76 10.72
C VAL A 128 -1.04 0.74 9.20
N THR A 129 -2.28 0.65 8.73
CA THR A 129 -2.59 0.60 7.30
C THR A 129 -3.08 1.94 6.80
N PHE A 130 -2.73 2.28 5.56
CA PHE A 130 -3.23 3.46 4.85
C PHE A 130 -3.40 3.15 3.37
N CYS A 131 -4.51 3.59 2.77
CA CYS A 131 -4.79 3.39 1.36
C CYS A 131 -4.80 4.72 0.61
N ILE A 132 -4.20 4.75 -0.57
CA ILE A 132 -4.17 5.91 -1.46
C ILE A 132 -4.68 5.47 -2.82
N THR A 133 -5.61 6.23 -3.37
CA THR A 133 -6.10 6.02 -4.73
C THR A 133 -6.12 7.32 -5.50
N VAL A 134 -5.98 7.20 -6.81
CA VAL A 134 -6.21 8.27 -7.78
C VAL A 134 -7.53 8.07 -8.55
N ASP A 135 -8.31 7.06 -8.15
CA ASP A 135 -9.65 6.83 -8.68
C ASP A 135 -10.64 7.82 -8.07
N PRO A 136 -11.31 8.69 -8.87
CA PRO A 136 -12.30 9.63 -8.34
C PRO A 136 -13.47 8.95 -7.61
N ALA A 137 -13.79 7.69 -7.96
CA ALA A 137 -14.79 6.87 -7.26
C ALA A 137 -14.24 6.24 -5.96
N GLY A 138 -13.01 6.56 -5.58
CA GLY A 138 -12.32 5.96 -4.42
C GLY A 138 -13.07 6.08 -3.10
N HIS A 139 -13.79 7.17 -2.88
CA HIS A 139 -14.58 7.38 -1.67
C HIS A 139 -15.66 6.31 -1.46
N ASP A 140 -16.25 5.79 -2.55
CA ASP A 140 -17.35 4.83 -2.49
C ASP A 140 -16.92 3.48 -1.91
N TYR A 141 -15.69 3.05 -2.16
CA TYR A 141 -15.19 1.75 -1.70
C TYR A 141 -14.13 1.84 -0.61
N LEU A 142 -13.30 2.89 -0.59
CA LEU A 142 -12.27 3.04 0.44
C LEU A 142 -12.89 3.31 1.82
N GLY A 143 -14.00 4.04 1.90
CA GLY A 143 -14.71 4.27 3.15
C GLY A 143 -15.21 2.97 3.81
N VAL A 144 -15.56 1.97 2.99
CA VAL A 144 -15.94 0.63 3.45
C VAL A 144 -14.71 -0.25 3.72
N MET A 145 -13.67 -0.10 2.89
CA MET A 145 -12.50 -0.97 2.88
C MET A 145 -11.48 -0.62 3.97
N CYS A 146 -11.30 0.67 4.23
CA CYS A 146 -10.20 1.13 5.10
C CYS A 146 -10.65 1.34 6.55
N PRO A 147 -10.11 0.60 7.51
CA PRO A 147 -10.45 0.77 8.91
C PRO A 147 -10.13 2.19 9.41
N GLY A 148 -11.09 2.82 10.13
CA GLY A 148 -10.90 4.13 10.72
C GLY A 148 -10.65 5.25 9.71
N GLU A 149 -11.19 5.12 8.50
CA GLU A 149 -11.10 6.12 7.43
C GLU A 149 -9.65 6.50 7.06
N ARG A 150 -8.70 5.58 7.23
CA ARG A 150 -7.30 5.81 6.88
C ARG A 150 -7.08 5.62 5.39
N TYR A 151 -7.56 6.57 4.61
CA TYR A 151 -7.33 6.62 3.17
C TYR A 151 -7.26 8.06 2.66
N ALA A 152 -6.74 8.23 1.47
CA ALA A 152 -6.78 9.46 0.70
C ALA A 152 -7.19 9.17 -0.75
N VAL A 153 -8.03 10.03 -1.28
CA VAL A 153 -8.31 10.11 -2.73
C VAL A 153 -7.56 11.32 -3.26
N ILE A 154 -6.72 11.13 -4.25
CA ILE A 154 -5.90 12.17 -4.87
C ILE A 154 -6.47 12.43 -6.26
N ASP A 155 -7.12 13.57 -6.42
CA ASP A 155 -7.81 13.93 -7.66
C ASP A 155 -6.87 14.08 -8.86
N ASP A 156 -5.63 14.50 -8.61
CA ASP A 156 -4.60 14.64 -9.64
C ASP A 156 -3.40 13.78 -9.29
N VAL A 157 -3.17 12.75 -10.11
CA VAL A 157 -2.03 11.85 -9.94
C VAL A 157 -0.68 12.56 -9.91
N THR A 158 -0.57 13.72 -10.57
CA THR A 158 0.66 14.51 -10.58
C THR A 158 0.98 15.14 -9.21
N ALA A 159 0.00 15.24 -8.31
CA ALA A 159 0.20 15.68 -6.93
C ALA A 159 0.77 14.57 -6.01
N LEU A 160 0.73 13.32 -6.44
CA LEU A 160 1.15 12.17 -5.63
C LEU A 160 2.58 12.29 -5.06
N PRO A 161 3.61 12.78 -5.80
CA PRO A 161 4.96 12.97 -5.27
C PRO A 161 5.03 13.94 -4.09
N GLU A 162 4.15 14.93 -4.04
CA GLU A 162 4.09 15.91 -2.96
C GLU A 162 3.21 15.44 -1.79
N GLU A 163 2.13 14.75 -2.07
CA GLU A 163 1.15 14.31 -1.07
C GLU A 163 1.66 13.11 -0.26
N LEU A 164 2.33 12.13 -0.87
CA LEU A 164 2.83 10.95 -0.16
C LEU A 164 3.76 11.28 1.03
N PRO A 165 4.75 12.17 0.92
CA PRO A 165 5.58 12.55 2.06
C PRO A 165 4.83 13.31 3.15
N LYS A 166 3.78 14.08 2.80
CA LYS A 166 2.92 14.78 3.77
C LYS A 166 2.08 13.79 4.56
N LEU A 167 1.45 12.84 3.86
CA LEU A 167 0.67 11.77 4.48
C LEU A 167 1.52 10.91 5.41
N TYR A 168 2.72 10.52 4.99
CA TYR A 168 3.64 9.77 5.85
C TYR A 168 3.97 10.52 7.14
N ARG A 169 4.31 11.80 7.07
CA ARG A 169 4.59 12.63 8.24
C ARG A 169 3.38 12.78 9.16
N ALA A 170 2.18 12.95 8.60
CA ALA A 170 0.96 13.05 9.37
C ALA A 170 0.66 11.75 10.13
N LEU A 171 0.87 10.59 9.50
CA LEU A 171 0.73 9.28 10.12
C LEU A 171 1.72 9.08 11.26
N ASP A 172 2.99 9.43 11.08
CA ASP A 172 4.03 9.30 12.10
C ASP A 172 3.73 10.16 13.35
N VAL A 173 3.33 11.41 13.14
CA VAL A 173 2.93 12.33 14.23
C VAL A 173 1.70 11.80 14.98
N HIS A 174 0.68 11.31 14.27
CA HIS A 174 -0.54 10.81 14.88
C HIS A 174 -0.27 9.62 15.80
N ILE A 175 0.63 8.73 15.41
CA ILE A 175 0.99 7.54 16.20
C ILE A 175 1.86 7.92 17.38
N ALA A 176 2.81 8.84 17.21
CA ALA A 176 3.63 9.33 18.30
C ALA A 176 2.78 9.96 19.43
N THR A 177 1.70 10.64 19.07
CA THR A 177 0.76 11.25 20.02
C THR A 177 -0.20 10.22 20.65
N SER A 178 -0.69 9.26 19.89
CA SER A 178 -1.58 8.20 20.38
C SER A 178 -0.86 7.22 21.31
N GLY A 179 0.40 6.91 21.04
CA GLY A 179 1.22 6.03 21.89
C GLY A 179 1.58 6.62 23.25
N ARG A 180 1.46 7.95 23.44
CA ARG A 180 1.62 8.61 24.76
C ARG A 180 0.38 8.47 25.64
N ARG A 181 -0.82 8.37 25.09
CA ARG A 181 -2.08 8.25 25.85
C ARG A 181 -2.30 6.87 26.47
N LEU A 182 -1.59 5.84 26.02
CA LEU A 182 -1.71 4.47 26.55
C LEU A 182 -0.72 4.18 27.70
N ARG A 183 0.06 5.17 28.15
CA ARG A 183 1.05 5.02 29.25
C ARG A 183 0.80 5.98 30.41
N GLY A 184 -0.41 6.58 30.50
CA GLY A 184 -0.86 7.42 31.59
C GLY A 184 -1.79 6.71 32.56
#